data_7d11d186a71f6597e4e91559e358cd23
#
_entry.id   7d11d186a71f6597e4e91559e358cd23
#
_cell.length_a   1.000
_cell.length_b   1.000
_cell.length_c   1.000
_cell.angle_alpha   90.00
_cell.angle_beta   90.00
_cell.angle_gamma   90.00
#
_symmetry.space_group_name_H-M   'P 1'
#
loop_
_entity.id
_entity.type
_entity.pdbx_description
1 polymer ?
#
loop_
_entity_poly.entity_id
_entity_poly.type
_entity_poly.pdbx_seq_one_letter_code
_entity_poly.pdbx_strand_id
1 'polypeptide(L)'
;MTNKVCTVKDHLVSGETFDILWDKSKGFARTHPQPSEQKLGSYYNSSDYISHNQKTQSLVGLLYRIARRKMFRIKTRMFKNELSYQDSILDYGCGTGDFLQYVASQSYKVCGVETNSGARKQANEKGFLAVDSWEKLPHNHFDLISLWHVFEHVLDLEGCINEFNQRLN
;
A
#
# COMPACT_ATOMS: atom_id res chain seq x y z
N MET A 1 -12.18 -23.75 -9.30
CA MET A 1 -11.07 -24.74 -9.18
C MET A 1 -9.78 -23.99 -8.95
N THR A 2 -9.08 -24.31 -7.90
CA THR A 2 -7.78 -23.74 -7.56
C THR A 2 -6.67 -24.72 -7.97
N ASN A 3 -5.63 -24.21 -8.62
CA ASN A 3 -4.47 -25.00 -9.02
C ASN A 3 -3.23 -24.45 -8.30
N LYS A 4 -2.40 -25.34 -7.75
CA LYS A 4 -1.13 -24.95 -7.17
C LYS A 4 -0.17 -24.50 -8.28
N VAL A 5 0.38 -23.31 -8.12
CA VAL A 5 1.37 -22.72 -9.05
C VAL A 5 2.79 -23.06 -8.60
N CYS A 6 3.12 -22.79 -7.34
CA CYS A 6 4.44 -23.07 -6.77
C CYS A 6 4.34 -23.12 -5.24
N THR A 7 5.45 -23.51 -4.61
CA THR A 7 5.67 -23.42 -3.17
C THR A 7 6.79 -22.43 -2.93
N VAL A 8 6.58 -21.50 -2.00
CA VAL A 8 7.56 -20.48 -1.59
C VAL A 8 7.84 -20.58 -0.10
N LYS A 9 9.07 -20.30 0.29
CA LYS A 9 9.47 -20.23 1.69
C LYS A 9 9.74 -18.78 2.08
N ASP A 10 9.18 -18.38 3.22
CA ASP A 10 9.56 -17.10 3.82
C ASP A 10 10.95 -17.24 4.46
N HIS A 11 11.95 -16.63 3.84
CA HIS A 11 13.32 -16.63 4.33
C HIS A 11 13.65 -15.44 5.22
N LEU A 12 12.75 -14.46 5.33
CA LEU A 12 13.05 -13.18 6.00
C LEU A 12 12.59 -13.17 7.45
N VAL A 13 11.42 -13.76 7.74
CA VAL A 13 10.77 -13.59 9.04
C VAL A 13 10.44 -14.95 9.70
N SER A 14 9.52 -15.72 9.11
CA SER A 14 8.93 -16.89 9.77
C SER A 14 9.64 -18.20 9.47
N GLY A 15 10.31 -18.33 8.35
CA GLY A 15 10.83 -19.60 7.83
C GLY A 15 9.73 -20.56 7.35
N GLU A 16 8.46 -20.17 7.44
CA GLU A 16 7.30 -20.97 7.01
C GLU A 16 7.27 -21.15 5.49
N THR A 17 6.56 -22.19 5.06
CA THR A 17 6.40 -22.49 3.64
C THR A 17 4.93 -22.33 3.25
N PHE A 18 4.71 -21.69 2.12
CA PHE A 18 3.39 -21.38 1.60
C PHE A 18 3.25 -21.89 0.16
N ASP A 19 2.06 -22.34 -0.18
CA ASP A 19 1.68 -22.62 -1.56
C ASP A 19 1.03 -21.40 -2.18
N ILE A 20 1.35 -21.13 -3.43
CA ILE A 20 0.65 -20.12 -4.25
C ILE A 20 -0.39 -20.87 -5.08
N LEU A 21 -1.66 -20.57 -4.81
CA LEU A 21 -2.80 -21.19 -5.46
C LEU A 21 -3.46 -20.21 -6.42
N TRP A 22 -3.53 -20.58 -7.70
CA TRP A 22 -4.28 -19.83 -8.71
C TRP A 22 -5.77 -20.20 -8.63
N ASP A 23 -6.62 -19.22 -8.47
CA ASP A 23 -8.08 -19.40 -8.56
C ASP A 23 -8.59 -18.96 -9.92
N LYS A 24 -8.92 -19.93 -10.77
CA LYS A 24 -9.37 -19.67 -12.14
C LYS A 24 -10.70 -18.91 -12.19
N SER A 25 -11.56 -19.08 -11.18
CA SER A 25 -12.86 -18.40 -11.14
C SER A 25 -12.74 -16.93 -10.74
N LYS A 26 -11.70 -16.59 -9.98
CA LYS A 26 -11.46 -15.25 -9.46
C LYS A 26 -10.41 -14.48 -10.26
N GLY A 27 -9.59 -15.15 -11.06
CA GLY A 27 -8.58 -14.53 -11.90
C GLY A 27 -7.33 -14.03 -11.14
N PHE A 28 -7.08 -14.52 -9.93
CA PHE A 28 -5.89 -14.16 -9.16
C PHE A 28 -5.31 -15.36 -8.37
N ALA A 29 -4.06 -15.21 -7.94
CA ALA A 29 -3.39 -16.18 -7.07
C ALA A 29 -3.43 -15.73 -5.62
N ARG A 30 -3.46 -16.68 -4.69
CA ARG A 30 -3.39 -16.41 -3.25
C ARG A 30 -2.45 -17.37 -2.53
N THR A 31 -1.91 -16.90 -1.43
CA THR A 31 -1.09 -17.68 -0.50
C THR A 31 -1.93 -18.68 0.28
N HIS A 32 -1.43 -19.90 0.45
CA HIS A 32 -2.09 -20.95 1.24
C HIS A 32 -1.06 -21.73 2.10
N PRO A 33 -1.31 -22.00 3.41
CA PRO A 33 -2.45 -21.45 4.16
C PRO A 33 -2.36 -19.94 4.28
N GLN A 34 -3.51 -19.26 4.31
CA GLN A 34 -3.55 -17.82 4.54
C GLN A 34 -3.24 -17.56 6.02
N PRO A 35 -2.28 -16.68 6.34
CA PRO A 35 -2.01 -16.30 7.72
C PRO A 35 -3.25 -15.74 8.40
N SER A 36 -3.43 -16.03 9.68
CA SER A 36 -4.50 -15.39 10.45
C SER A 36 -4.20 -13.89 10.66
N GLU A 37 -5.23 -13.09 10.86
CA GLU A 37 -5.12 -11.66 11.12
C GLU A 37 -4.18 -11.34 12.30
N GLN A 38 -4.24 -12.17 13.34
CA GLN A 38 -3.37 -12.06 14.52
C GLN A 38 -1.89 -12.32 14.20
N LYS A 39 -1.60 -13.21 13.25
CA LYS A 39 -0.23 -13.52 12.82
C LYS A 39 0.32 -12.49 11.83
N LEU A 40 -0.54 -11.81 11.06
CA LEU A 40 -0.10 -10.83 10.07
C LEU A 40 0.84 -9.79 10.68
N GLY A 41 0.51 -9.23 11.83
CA GLY A 41 1.35 -8.25 12.52
C GLY A 41 2.80 -8.73 12.79
N SER A 42 2.99 -10.03 13.02
CA SER A 42 4.31 -10.58 13.31
C SER A 42 5.25 -10.61 12.08
N TYR A 43 4.72 -10.74 10.87
CA TYR A 43 5.50 -10.69 9.61
C TYR A 43 6.02 -9.29 9.30
N TYR A 44 5.45 -8.25 9.93
CA TYR A 44 5.87 -6.84 9.73
C TYR A 44 6.75 -6.30 10.85
N ASN A 45 6.96 -7.07 11.93
CA ASN A 45 7.74 -6.64 13.10
C ASN A 45 9.27 -6.82 12.92
N SER A 46 9.78 -7.06 11.72
CA SER A 46 11.21 -7.11 11.50
C SER A 46 11.83 -5.72 11.65
N SER A 47 12.96 -5.65 12.37
CA SER A 47 13.76 -4.43 12.54
C SER A 47 14.16 -3.80 11.19
N ASP A 48 14.22 -4.59 10.14
CA ASP A 48 14.57 -4.17 8.79
C ASP A 48 13.44 -3.38 8.12
N TYR A 49 12.17 -3.70 8.42
CA TYR A 49 11.03 -2.93 7.91
C TYR A 49 10.97 -1.50 8.48
N ILE A 50 11.41 -1.33 9.74
CA ILE A 50 11.41 -0.02 10.43
C ILE A 50 12.67 0.79 10.12
N SER A 51 13.79 0.15 9.82
CA SER A 51 15.11 0.80 9.70
C SER A 51 15.32 1.58 8.40
N HIS A 52 14.49 1.41 7.38
CA HIS A 52 14.60 2.14 6.12
C HIS A 52 14.38 3.66 6.23
N ASN A 53 13.89 4.16 7.37
CA ASN A 53 13.51 5.58 7.54
C ASN A 53 14.52 6.47 8.28
N GLN A 54 15.63 5.97 8.83
CA GLN A 54 16.42 6.78 9.80
C GLN A 54 17.80 7.26 9.38
N LYS A 55 18.31 7.03 8.17
CA LYS A 55 19.65 7.51 7.76
C LYS A 55 19.61 8.48 6.58
N THR A 56 19.20 9.71 6.84
CA THR A 56 18.96 10.73 5.80
C THR A 56 20.19 11.58 5.42
N GLN A 57 21.31 11.49 6.10
CA GLN A 57 22.47 12.37 5.87
C GLN A 57 23.68 11.72 5.17
N SER A 58 23.58 10.44 4.79
CA SER A 58 24.65 9.78 4.04
C SER A 58 24.45 9.89 2.52
N LEU A 59 25.51 9.69 1.73
CA LEU A 59 25.42 9.59 0.27
C LEU A 59 24.40 8.52 -0.17
N VAL A 60 24.31 7.42 0.56
CA VAL A 60 23.32 6.36 0.35
C VAL A 60 21.89 6.90 0.56
N GLY A 61 21.68 7.71 1.60
CA GLY A 61 20.38 8.36 1.84
C GLY A 61 19.99 9.34 0.72
N LEU A 62 20.95 10.04 0.14
CA LEU A 62 20.70 10.91 -1.02
C LEU A 62 20.30 10.09 -2.25
N LEU A 63 21.05 9.03 -2.57
CA LEU A 63 20.73 8.13 -3.69
C LEU A 63 19.37 7.48 -3.52
N TYR A 64 19.03 7.04 -2.30
CA TYR A 64 17.71 6.49 -1.98
C TYR A 64 16.59 7.49 -2.24
N ARG A 65 16.76 8.76 -1.81
CA ARG A 65 15.75 9.82 -2.08
C ARG A 65 15.59 10.08 -3.58
N ILE A 66 16.67 10.08 -4.35
CA ILE A 66 16.62 10.26 -5.81
C ILE A 66 15.88 9.09 -6.46
N ALA A 67 16.22 7.85 -6.09
CA ALA A 67 15.56 6.64 -6.59
C ALA A 67 14.07 6.63 -6.24
N ARG A 68 13.72 6.96 -4.98
CA ARG A 68 12.33 7.06 -4.53
C ARG A 68 11.54 8.11 -5.31
N ARG A 69 12.12 9.30 -5.51
CA ARG A 69 11.47 10.36 -6.31
C ARG A 69 11.28 9.95 -7.77
N LYS A 70 12.23 9.21 -8.34
CA LYS A 70 12.11 8.62 -9.69
C LYS A 70 10.95 7.61 -9.74
N MET A 71 10.84 6.74 -8.73
CA MET A 71 9.72 5.79 -8.60
C MET A 71 8.38 6.50 -8.50
N PHE A 72 8.26 7.55 -7.69
CA PHE A 72 7.02 8.31 -7.59
C PHE A 72 6.63 8.94 -8.94
N ARG A 73 7.61 9.44 -9.69
CA ARG A 73 7.38 9.96 -11.05
C ARG A 73 6.88 8.89 -12.01
N ILE A 74 7.42 7.66 -11.91
CA ILE A 74 6.96 6.53 -12.73
C ILE A 74 5.52 6.17 -12.34
N LYS A 75 5.23 6.03 -11.05
CA LYS A 75 3.88 5.75 -10.54
C LYS A 75 2.85 6.78 -11.03
N THR A 76 3.15 8.07 -10.88
CA THR A 76 2.23 9.13 -11.33
C THR A 76 2.03 9.20 -12.84
N ARG A 77 3.02 8.79 -13.64
CA ARG A 77 2.85 8.70 -15.10
C ARG A 77 1.79 7.69 -15.53
N MET A 78 1.49 6.69 -14.69
CA MET A 78 0.50 5.65 -15.01
C MET A 78 -0.93 6.20 -15.05
N PHE A 79 -1.21 7.28 -14.33
CA PHE A 79 -2.56 7.83 -14.19
C PHE A 79 -2.70 9.32 -14.53
N LYS A 80 -1.59 10.02 -14.70
CA LYS A 80 -1.61 11.48 -14.86
C LYS A 80 -2.40 11.97 -16.08
N ASN A 81 -2.58 11.15 -17.10
CA ASN A 81 -3.33 11.51 -18.30
C ASN A 81 -4.85 11.28 -18.13
N GLU A 82 -5.22 10.48 -17.13
CA GLU A 82 -6.61 10.13 -16.80
C GLU A 82 -7.22 11.09 -15.77
N LEU A 83 -6.37 11.81 -15.05
CA LEU A 83 -6.79 12.69 -13.96
C LEU A 83 -6.67 14.17 -14.34
N SER A 84 -7.58 14.95 -13.79
CA SER A 84 -7.63 16.39 -13.91
C SER A 84 -7.07 17.09 -12.66
N TYR A 85 -6.87 18.40 -12.76
CA TYR A 85 -6.48 19.24 -11.63
C TYR A 85 -7.52 19.17 -10.50
N GLN A 86 -7.07 19.01 -9.26
CA GLN A 86 -7.92 18.88 -8.06
C GLN A 86 -8.68 17.56 -7.92
N ASP A 87 -8.47 16.59 -8.79
CA ASP A 87 -9.00 15.25 -8.58
C ASP A 87 -8.52 14.64 -7.27
N SER A 88 -9.33 13.75 -6.72
CA SER A 88 -9.16 13.15 -5.42
C SER A 88 -8.50 11.78 -5.52
N ILE A 89 -7.41 11.59 -4.79
CA ILE A 89 -6.63 10.35 -4.78
C ILE A 89 -6.61 9.78 -3.37
N LEU A 90 -7.01 8.52 -3.27
CA LEU A 90 -6.80 7.71 -2.07
C LEU A 90 -5.58 6.81 -2.26
N ASP A 91 -4.64 6.85 -1.33
CA ASP A 91 -3.54 5.87 -1.26
C ASP A 91 -3.81 4.87 -0.13
N TYR A 92 -4.17 3.65 -0.50
CA TYR A 92 -4.47 2.59 0.45
C TYR A 92 -3.17 1.85 0.83
N GLY A 93 -2.82 1.90 2.12
CA GLY A 93 -1.50 1.52 2.62
C GLY A 93 -0.47 2.64 2.40
N CYS A 94 -0.84 3.88 2.73
CA CYS A 94 -0.04 5.06 2.40
C CYS A 94 1.29 5.16 3.19
N GLY A 95 1.52 4.29 4.18
CA GLY A 95 2.71 4.30 5.01
C GLY A 95 2.93 5.65 5.69
N THR A 96 4.13 6.17 5.61
CA THR A 96 4.50 7.47 6.19
C THR A 96 4.02 8.68 5.36
N GLY A 97 3.22 8.48 4.33
CA GLY A 97 2.66 9.55 3.50
C GLY A 97 3.63 10.19 2.50
N ASP A 98 4.76 9.55 2.19
CA ASP A 98 5.74 10.12 1.25
C ASP A 98 5.19 10.20 -0.18
N PHE A 99 4.39 9.22 -0.60
CA PHE A 99 3.73 9.26 -1.90
C PHE A 99 2.60 10.28 -1.92
N LEU A 100 1.81 10.37 -0.84
CA LEU A 100 0.79 11.43 -0.68
C LEU A 100 1.42 12.82 -0.83
N GLN A 101 2.55 13.07 -0.19
CA GLN A 101 3.28 14.33 -0.28
C GLN A 101 3.71 14.65 -1.73
N TYR A 102 4.21 13.64 -2.43
CA TYR A 102 4.64 13.80 -3.82
C TYR A 102 3.45 14.13 -4.73
N VAL A 103 2.33 13.42 -4.58
CA VAL A 103 1.13 13.61 -5.40
C VAL A 103 0.43 14.94 -5.08
N ALA A 104 0.33 15.30 -3.79
CA ALA A 104 -0.21 16.61 -3.37
C ALA A 104 0.58 17.79 -3.97
N SER A 105 1.90 17.64 -4.14
CA SER A 105 2.74 18.67 -4.80
C SER A 105 2.40 18.88 -6.28
N GLN A 106 1.59 18.02 -6.88
CA GLN A 106 1.07 18.11 -8.24
C GLN A 106 -0.40 18.59 -8.28
N SER A 107 -0.86 19.14 -7.15
CA SER A 107 -2.19 19.77 -7.02
C SER A 107 -3.39 18.81 -7.02
N TYR A 108 -3.18 17.54 -6.68
CA TYR A 108 -4.26 16.60 -6.38
C TYR A 108 -4.69 16.73 -4.92
N LYS A 109 -5.96 16.43 -4.64
CA LYS A 109 -6.45 16.23 -3.27
C LYS A 109 -6.09 14.82 -2.85
N VAL A 110 -5.51 14.65 -1.67
CA VAL A 110 -5.02 13.34 -1.24
C VAL A 110 -5.44 12.99 0.17
N CYS A 111 -5.74 11.73 0.39
CA CYS A 111 -5.83 11.12 1.71
C CYS A 111 -5.32 9.69 1.66
N GLY A 112 -5.17 9.05 2.82
CA GLY A 112 -4.66 7.69 2.91
C GLY A 112 -5.36 6.83 3.93
N VAL A 113 -5.26 5.53 3.73
CA VAL A 113 -5.54 4.51 4.75
C VAL A 113 -4.22 3.85 5.13
N GLU A 114 -3.93 3.75 6.43
CA GLU A 114 -2.73 3.09 6.94
C GLU A 114 -3.02 2.46 8.29
N THR A 115 -2.88 1.15 8.39
CA THR A 115 -3.18 0.38 9.60
C THR A 115 -2.11 0.54 10.68
N ASN A 116 -0.83 0.70 10.28
CA ASN A 116 0.25 0.91 11.22
C ASN A 116 0.17 2.31 11.86
N SER A 117 -0.04 2.36 13.17
CA SER A 117 -0.25 3.61 13.91
C SER A 117 0.96 4.57 13.85
N GLY A 118 2.19 4.03 13.84
CA GLY A 118 3.41 4.82 13.77
C GLY A 118 3.61 5.48 12.40
N ALA A 119 3.37 4.72 11.33
CA ALA A 119 3.43 5.24 9.96
C ALA A 119 2.32 6.27 9.72
N ARG A 120 1.09 5.95 10.12
CA ARG A 120 -0.07 6.84 10.03
C ARG A 120 0.15 8.16 10.77
N LYS A 121 0.74 8.12 11.98
CA LYS A 121 1.11 9.32 12.72
C LYS A 121 2.05 10.21 11.91
N GLN A 122 3.08 9.65 11.28
CA GLN A 122 4.02 10.41 10.46
C GLN A 122 3.35 11.04 9.23
N ALA A 123 2.41 10.35 8.59
CA ALA A 123 1.62 10.91 7.48
C ALA A 123 0.78 12.10 7.94
N ASN A 124 0.10 11.98 9.10
CA ASN A 124 -0.68 13.06 9.68
C ASN A 124 0.20 14.26 10.12
N GLU A 125 1.39 14.02 10.64
CA GLU A 125 2.36 15.08 11.00
C GLU A 125 2.86 15.86 9.76
N LYS A 126 2.81 15.24 8.57
CA LYS A 126 3.08 15.93 7.29
C LYS A 126 1.88 16.74 6.77
N GLY A 127 0.76 16.75 7.48
CA GLY A 127 -0.45 17.48 7.13
C GLY A 127 -1.43 16.74 6.23
N PHE A 128 -1.26 15.41 6.04
CA PHE A 128 -2.19 14.61 5.26
C PHE A 128 -3.19 13.90 6.17
N LEU A 129 -4.42 13.74 5.69
CA LEU A 129 -5.40 12.92 6.36
C LEU A 129 -5.06 11.44 6.08
N ALA A 130 -4.56 10.73 7.08
CA ALA A 130 -4.39 9.30 7.08
C ALA A 130 -5.20 8.67 8.21
N VAL A 131 -6.07 7.72 7.87
CA VAL A 131 -6.95 7.01 8.79
C VAL A 131 -6.56 5.53 8.86
N ASP A 132 -7.08 4.80 9.85
CA ASP A 132 -6.75 3.38 10.04
C ASP A 132 -7.72 2.44 9.31
N SER A 133 -8.87 2.95 8.87
CA SER A 133 -9.89 2.15 8.19
C SER A 133 -10.75 3.01 7.25
N TRP A 134 -11.46 2.35 6.36
CA TRP A 134 -12.34 2.96 5.36
C TRP A 134 -13.44 3.82 5.96
N GLU A 135 -14.02 3.37 7.07
CA GLU A 135 -15.18 3.98 7.70
C GLU A 135 -14.87 5.38 8.23
N LYS A 136 -13.59 5.67 8.44
CA LYS A 136 -13.11 6.97 8.92
C LYS A 136 -12.75 7.95 7.81
N LEU A 137 -12.86 7.51 6.54
CA LEU A 137 -12.64 8.42 5.41
C LEU A 137 -13.79 9.43 5.30
N PRO A 138 -13.47 10.72 5.09
CA PRO A 138 -14.49 11.69 4.72
C PRO A 138 -14.96 11.36 3.30
N HIS A 139 -16.14 10.73 3.18
CA HIS A 139 -16.86 10.45 1.91
C HIS A 139 -16.05 10.51 0.60
N ASN A 140 -16.15 9.68 -0.11
CA ASN A 140 -16.73 8.52 -0.71
C ASN A 140 -16.55 8.43 -2.21
N HIS A 141 -15.98 9.44 -2.89
CA HIS A 141 -15.75 9.32 -4.32
C HIS A 141 -14.35 9.81 -4.63
N PHE A 142 -13.52 8.86 -5.01
CA PHE A 142 -12.16 9.11 -5.43
C PHE A 142 -12.05 8.93 -6.93
N ASP A 143 -11.30 9.78 -7.57
CA ASP A 143 -11.02 9.66 -9.01
C ASP A 143 -9.91 8.63 -9.25
N LEU A 144 -9.13 8.34 -8.20
CA LEU A 144 -8.12 7.26 -8.19
C LEU A 144 -7.99 6.65 -6.80
N ILE A 145 -7.88 5.32 -6.75
CA ILE A 145 -7.41 4.59 -5.58
C ILE A 145 -6.10 3.88 -5.96
N SER A 146 -5.04 4.16 -5.23
CA SER A 146 -3.73 3.53 -5.44
C SER A 146 -3.37 2.58 -4.31
N LEU A 147 -2.74 1.46 -4.68
CA LEU A 147 -2.22 0.45 -3.76
C LEU A 147 -0.80 0.10 -4.21
N TRP A 148 0.17 0.36 -3.35
CA TRP A 148 1.57 0.09 -3.67
C TRP A 148 2.16 -0.92 -2.69
N HIS A 149 2.30 -2.18 -3.11
CA HIS A 149 2.75 -3.29 -2.25
C HIS A 149 1.84 -3.49 -1.04
N VAL A 150 0.53 -3.50 -1.26
CA VAL A 150 -0.50 -3.65 -0.23
C VAL A 150 -1.47 -4.77 -0.57
N PHE A 151 -1.86 -4.88 -1.84
CA PHE A 151 -2.92 -5.78 -2.27
C PHE A 151 -2.60 -7.25 -1.98
N GLU A 152 -1.32 -7.62 -2.05
CA GLU A 152 -0.79 -8.94 -1.68
C GLU A 152 -0.93 -9.27 -0.18
N HIS A 153 -1.18 -8.26 0.65
CA HIS A 153 -1.32 -8.40 2.10
C HIS A 153 -2.77 -8.35 2.58
N VAL A 154 -3.71 -8.08 1.68
CA VAL A 154 -5.14 -8.02 2.01
C VAL A 154 -5.71 -9.41 2.16
N LEU A 155 -6.31 -9.71 3.33
CA LEU A 155 -6.92 -11.02 3.60
C LEU A 155 -8.21 -11.24 2.83
N ASP A 156 -9.09 -10.25 2.83
CA ASP A 156 -10.35 -10.25 2.08
C ASP A 156 -10.24 -9.39 0.82
N LEU A 157 -9.66 -9.97 -0.23
CA LEU A 157 -9.48 -9.30 -1.51
C LEU A 157 -10.80 -8.92 -2.17
N GLU A 158 -11.82 -9.76 -2.05
CA GLU A 158 -13.13 -9.51 -2.68
C GLU A 158 -13.87 -8.37 -1.98
N GLY A 159 -13.90 -8.38 -0.65
CA GLY A 159 -14.45 -7.28 0.13
C GLY A 159 -13.73 -5.97 -0.16
N CYS A 160 -12.40 -6.01 -0.24
CA CYS A 160 -11.58 -4.85 -0.55
C CYS A 160 -11.87 -4.28 -1.95
N ILE A 161 -12.02 -5.13 -2.98
CA ILE A 161 -12.39 -4.69 -4.34
C ILE A 161 -13.80 -4.09 -4.36
N ASN A 162 -14.75 -4.68 -3.64
CA ASN A 162 -16.10 -4.14 -3.55
C ASN A 162 -16.12 -2.76 -2.89
N GLU A 163 -15.32 -2.55 -1.84
CA GLU A 163 -15.15 -1.23 -1.21
C GLU A 163 -14.53 -0.22 -2.19
N PHE A 164 -13.54 -0.61 -2.98
CA PHE A 164 -12.97 0.27 -4.00
C PHE A 164 -14.02 0.69 -5.03
N ASN A 165 -14.80 -0.26 -5.54
CA ASN A 165 -15.84 0.01 -6.53
C ASN A 165 -16.93 0.95 -6.00
N GLN A 166 -17.25 0.88 -4.70
CA GLN A 166 -18.22 1.78 -4.08
C GLN A 166 -17.66 3.20 -3.86
N ARG A 167 -16.34 3.37 -3.86
CA ARG A 167 -15.67 4.63 -3.54
C ARG A 167 -15.00 5.29 -4.74
N LEU A 168 -14.99 4.66 -5.88
CA LEU A 168 -14.57 5.26 -7.15
C LEU A 168 -15.72 6.03 -7.79
N ASN A 169 -15.41 7.18 -8.43
CA ASN A 169 -16.33 7.96 -9.25
C ASN A 169 -16.72 7.23 -10.54
#